data_c432bc2f3d8e77f15f1415974e708f7d
#
_entry.id   c432bc2f3d8e77f15f1415974e708f7d
#
_cell.length_a   1.000
_cell.length_b   1.000
_cell.length_c   1.000
_cell.angle_alpha   90.00
_cell.angle_beta   90.00
_cell.angle_gamma   90.00
#
_symmetry.space_group_name_H-M   'P 1'
#
loop_
_entity.id
_entity.type
_entity.pdbx_description
1 polymer ?
#
loop_
_entity_poly.entity_id
_entity_poly.type
_entity_poly.pdbx_seq_one_letter_code
_entity_poly.pdbx_strand_id
1 'polypeptide(L)'
;MKTTITDRPRENVLEEKDQFGISAYEKGLEDFLRGAETPITVALQGEWGSGKTSLMNVLRYDLCDKEEYNEFEHTNSYYSIWINTWEFSLMRDPKEALLQILFKMAREIVHLSSTPTKELASSILQGVLGLGSAVVKNVANKYIIDGLGDSLQEVLDNGTDNTIAELRGKLLQQIEECLSKNPDKKGIMFFIDDLDRIEPTVAVQLLELLKNIFTLDHCIFILAIDYDVVIKGLKPKFGELNENNEREFRSFFDKIIQVPFSMPVNQYDTDGYLIEELKKLKMIDSTDERDKVFKTSLIKAEQLTIGRNPRSMKRFLNTLSLIKCINNARKDVEQGYRIDSMYEEENSQIRKLNIFLNFVIVGIQVAYPRIYQLLCIEPGFTLWDQTVASKMGMSQLDTHTQERLANFEQFDETWEQTLYRVCLSDKYLIQNAINISQLFNMVRNEIRRTNFEDELSQENQAELDKTIKEYIQEQMSQASVTGYMANDTTPLEYNAGELMRKVQWQIHEYLHKAFKDVVFSLRSHIRRNGGISTESNCKELVIWQENPTNHE
;
A
#
# COMPACT_ATOMS: atom_id res chain seq x y z
N MET A 1 27.10 0.38 -1.58
CA MET A 1 26.19 0.52 -2.73
C MET A 1 24.76 0.45 -2.19
N LYS A 2 23.89 1.40 -2.51
CA LYS A 2 22.48 1.36 -2.07
C LYS A 2 21.76 0.35 -2.95
N THR A 3 21.18 -0.69 -2.35
CA THR A 3 20.49 -1.79 -3.07
C THR A 3 18.98 -1.74 -2.90
N THR A 4 18.48 -0.90 -1.98
CA THR A 4 17.04 -0.83 -1.67
C THR A 4 16.60 0.62 -1.48
N ILE A 5 15.34 0.86 -1.79
CA ILE A 5 14.62 2.12 -1.56
C ILE A 5 13.62 1.87 -0.44
N THR A 6 13.70 2.68 0.61
CA THR A 6 12.78 2.55 1.76
C THR A 6 11.40 3.10 1.42
N ASP A 7 10.35 2.40 1.87
CA ASP A 7 8.97 2.84 1.74
C ASP A 7 8.51 3.58 3.01
N ARG A 8 9.34 4.53 3.47
CA ARG A 8 8.97 5.42 4.58
C ARG A 8 8.30 6.68 4.04
N PRO A 9 7.30 7.22 4.74
CA PRO A 9 6.83 8.58 4.47
C PRO A 9 7.99 9.57 4.68
N ARG A 10 7.90 10.74 4.06
CA ARG A 10 8.84 11.85 4.29
C ARG A 10 8.64 12.37 5.71
N GLU A 11 9.55 12.02 6.62
CA GLU A 11 9.49 12.40 8.04
C GLU A 11 10.36 13.61 8.34
N ASN A 12 11.58 13.64 7.80
CA ASN A 12 12.50 14.76 7.94
C ASN A 12 12.37 15.72 6.75
N VAL A 13 11.44 16.65 6.86
CA VAL A 13 11.10 17.59 5.77
C VAL A 13 12.29 18.46 5.35
N LEU A 14 13.23 18.76 6.28
CA LEU A 14 14.43 19.57 5.99
C LEU A 14 15.47 18.82 5.18
N GLU A 15 15.67 17.53 5.46
CA GLU A 15 16.74 16.73 4.81
C GLU A 15 16.22 15.99 3.58
N GLU A 16 14.94 15.61 3.58
CA GLU A 16 14.32 14.82 2.53
C GLU A 16 13.66 15.73 1.50
N LYS A 17 14.27 15.84 0.34
CA LYS A 17 13.73 16.62 -0.78
C LYS A 17 12.43 16.01 -1.32
N ASP A 18 11.59 16.87 -1.87
CA ASP A 18 10.46 16.45 -2.71
C ASP A 18 11.00 15.68 -3.93
N GLN A 19 10.68 14.39 -3.99
CA GLN A 19 11.14 13.48 -5.04
C GLN A 19 10.16 13.40 -6.22
N PHE A 20 8.94 13.88 -6.04
CA PHE A 20 7.84 13.74 -7.00
C PHE A 20 7.34 15.08 -7.57
N GLY A 21 7.98 16.21 -7.21
CA GLY A 21 7.67 17.53 -7.77
C GLY A 21 6.32 18.09 -7.31
N ILE A 22 5.87 17.79 -6.08
CA ILE A 22 4.58 18.23 -5.54
C ILE A 22 4.66 19.48 -4.65
N SER A 23 5.81 20.12 -4.54
CA SER A 23 6.03 21.28 -3.66
C SER A 23 5.02 22.41 -3.88
N ALA A 24 4.54 22.60 -5.11
CA ALA A 24 3.51 23.61 -5.40
C ALA A 24 2.17 23.27 -4.72
N TYR A 25 1.82 21.98 -4.65
CA TYR A 25 0.60 21.51 -3.95
C TYR A 25 0.77 21.57 -2.44
N GLU A 26 1.96 21.22 -1.93
CA GLU A 26 2.31 21.37 -0.51
C GLU A 26 2.15 22.81 -0.08
N LYS A 27 2.77 23.75 -0.80
CA LYS A 27 2.69 25.19 -0.52
C LYS A 27 1.28 25.75 -0.69
N GLY A 28 0.55 25.37 -1.73
CA GLY A 28 -0.82 25.81 -1.94
C GLY A 28 -1.76 25.40 -0.82
N LEU A 29 -1.62 24.17 -0.31
CA LEU A 29 -2.42 23.68 0.80
C LEU A 29 -2.01 24.33 2.12
N GLU A 30 -0.71 24.55 2.34
CA GLU A 30 -0.18 25.33 3.49
C GLU A 30 -0.79 26.74 3.52
N ASP A 31 -0.70 27.49 2.41
CA ASP A 31 -1.22 28.86 2.32
C ASP A 31 -2.74 28.91 2.53
N PHE A 32 -3.47 27.93 1.99
CA PHE A 32 -4.90 27.78 2.21
C PHE A 32 -5.21 27.58 3.71
N LEU A 33 -4.50 26.67 4.39
CA LEU A 33 -4.73 26.36 5.80
C LEU A 33 -4.35 27.53 6.73
N ARG A 34 -3.32 28.32 6.38
CA ARG A 34 -2.94 29.53 7.14
C ARG A 34 -4.01 30.60 7.14
N GLY A 35 -4.78 30.71 6.04
CA GLY A 35 -5.88 31.65 5.85
C GLY A 35 -7.27 31.10 6.19
N ALA A 36 -7.37 29.82 6.55
CA ALA A 36 -8.65 29.19 6.78
C ALA A 36 -9.34 29.66 8.05
N GLU A 37 -10.66 29.86 7.98
CA GLU A 37 -11.50 30.01 9.16
C GLU A 37 -11.74 28.64 9.80
N THR A 38 -11.73 28.59 11.13
CA THR A 38 -11.96 27.37 11.91
C THR A 38 -13.36 27.32 12.47
N PRO A 39 -13.98 26.15 12.66
CA PRO A 39 -13.42 24.81 12.42
C PRO A 39 -13.47 24.41 10.94
N ILE A 40 -12.45 23.69 10.48
CA ILE A 40 -12.41 23.15 9.11
C ILE A 40 -11.86 21.72 9.06
N THR A 41 -12.45 20.90 8.21
CA THR A 41 -11.99 19.52 7.95
C THR A 41 -11.56 19.36 6.50
N VAL A 42 -10.30 18.99 6.32
CA VAL A 42 -9.69 18.69 5.01
C VAL A 42 -9.43 17.20 4.92
N ALA A 43 -9.90 16.56 3.85
CA ALA A 43 -9.61 15.17 3.59
C ALA A 43 -8.56 15.03 2.47
N LEU A 44 -7.42 14.47 2.79
CA LEU A 44 -6.40 14.04 1.83
C LEU A 44 -6.83 12.69 1.28
N GLN A 45 -7.33 12.69 0.05
CA GLN A 45 -7.87 11.52 -0.62
C GLN A 45 -6.86 10.91 -1.57
N GLY A 46 -6.71 9.59 -1.53
CA GLY A 46 -5.87 8.87 -2.47
C GLY A 46 -5.65 7.42 -2.05
N GLU A 47 -5.25 6.63 -3.00
CA GLU A 47 -4.91 5.23 -2.77
C GLU A 47 -3.79 5.05 -1.75
N TRP A 48 -3.68 3.85 -1.24
CA TRP A 48 -2.58 3.48 -0.36
C TRP A 48 -1.21 3.62 -1.09
N GLY A 49 -0.30 4.37 -0.47
CA GLY A 49 1.02 4.66 -1.07
C GLY A 49 1.08 5.91 -1.95
N SER A 50 -0.02 6.66 -2.09
CA SER A 50 -0.06 7.94 -2.83
C SER A 50 0.69 9.09 -2.17
N GLY A 51 1.16 8.95 -0.90
CA GLY A 51 1.93 9.99 -0.22
C GLY A 51 1.16 10.84 0.79
N LYS A 52 -0.08 10.46 1.18
CA LYS A 52 -0.91 11.18 2.16
C LYS A 52 -0.16 11.52 3.44
N THR A 53 0.45 10.51 4.08
CA THR A 53 1.23 10.68 5.32
C THR A 53 2.44 11.61 5.12
N SER A 54 3.12 11.56 3.97
CA SER A 54 4.22 12.46 3.64
C SER A 54 3.76 13.91 3.56
N LEU A 55 2.62 14.17 2.91
CA LEU A 55 2.02 15.50 2.84
C LEU A 55 1.58 16.01 4.23
N MET A 56 1.00 15.12 5.06
CA MET A 56 0.65 15.47 6.44
C MET A 56 1.88 15.86 7.27
N ASN A 57 3.01 15.17 7.10
CA ASN A 57 4.26 15.50 7.79
C ASN A 57 4.80 16.87 7.34
N VAL A 58 4.72 17.20 6.05
CA VAL A 58 5.11 18.53 5.53
C VAL A 58 4.24 19.62 6.14
N LEU A 59 2.92 19.46 6.10
CA LEU A 59 1.99 20.43 6.68
C LEU A 59 2.19 20.61 8.18
N ARG A 60 2.43 19.50 8.89
CA ARG A 60 2.73 19.54 10.33
C ARG A 60 4.01 20.30 10.59
N TYR A 61 5.07 20.02 9.84
CA TYR A 61 6.34 20.72 9.99
C TYR A 61 6.16 22.23 9.74
N ASP A 62 5.59 22.62 8.59
CA ASP A 62 5.49 24.02 8.18
C ASP A 62 4.52 24.85 9.02
N LEU A 63 3.43 24.24 9.55
CA LEU A 63 2.38 24.94 10.29
C LEU A 63 2.50 24.82 11.82
N CYS A 64 3.19 23.78 12.33
CA CYS A 64 3.21 23.48 13.75
C CYS A 64 4.62 23.43 14.37
N ASP A 65 5.63 22.87 13.66
CA ASP A 65 6.91 22.51 14.27
C ASP A 65 8.08 23.42 13.85
N LYS A 66 7.93 24.22 12.79
CA LYS A 66 9.01 25.08 12.26
C LYS A 66 9.31 26.26 13.19
N GLU A 67 10.54 26.35 13.67
CA GLU A 67 10.98 27.38 14.63
C GLU A 67 11.59 28.66 13.97
N GLU A 68 11.59 28.77 12.64
CA GLU A 68 12.19 29.94 11.98
C GLU A 68 11.36 31.21 12.16
N TYR A 69 12.00 32.20 12.81
CA TYR A 69 11.53 33.58 12.91
C TYR A 69 11.94 34.37 11.65
N ASN A 70 11.03 34.56 10.73
CA ASN A 70 11.08 35.68 9.81
C ASN A 70 10.24 36.83 10.39
N GLU A 71 10.75 38.07 10.38
CA GLU A 71 10.07 39.24 10.95
C GLU A 71 8.64 39.48 10.42
N PHE A 72 8.21 38.73 9.40
CA PHE A 72 6.90 38.89 8.73
C PHE A 72 5.99 37.65 8.76
N GLU A 73 6.47 36.48 9.17
CA GLU A 73 5.68 35.25 9.19
C GLU A 73 5.89 34.45 10.48
N HIS A 74 4.86 34.36 11.32
CA HIS A 74 4.81 33.39 12.42
C HIS A 74 4.59 31.98 11.82
N THR A 75 5.64 31.21 11.64
CA THR A 75 5.58 29.90 10.98
C THR A 75 4.92 28.81 11.83
N ASN A 76 5.00 28.92 13.13
CA ASN A 76 4.53 27.95 14.13
C ASN A 76 3.17 28.37 14.72
N SER A 77 2.13 28.45 13.89
CA SER A 77 0.85 29.05 14.29
C SER A 77 -0.11 28.10 14.99
N TYR A 78 0.14 26.78 14.97
CA TYR A 78 -0.77 25.77 15.51
C TYR A 78 -0.05 24.78 16.41
N TYR A 79 -0.80 24.16 17.32
CA TYR A 79 -0.37 22.94 17.97
C TYR A 79 -0.71 21.74 17.08
N SER A 80 0.10 20.67 17.12
CA SER A 80 -0.17 19.45 16.38
C SER A 80 -0.60 18.30 17.29
N ILE A 81 -1.66 17.59 16.91
CA ILE A 81 -2.06 16.33 17.54
C ILE A 81 -2.14 15.27 16.45
N TRP A 82 -1.33 14.22 16.58
CA TRP A 82 -1.29 13.11 15.61
C TRP A 82 -2.00 11.87 16.14
N ILE A 83 -2.98 11.41 15.38
CA ILE A 83 -3.75 10.20 15.68
C ILE A 83 -3.51 9.18 14.56
N ASN A 84 -2.77 8.13 14.85
CA ASN A 84 -2.66 6.99 13.97
C ASN A 84 -3.74 5.97 14.32
N THR A 85 -4.74 5.83 13.47
CA THR A 85 -5.88 4.94 13.76
C THR A 85 -5.51 3.46 13.66
N TRP A 86 -4.45 3.13 12.95
CA TRP A 86 -3.97 1.75 12.84
C TRP A 86 -3.49 1.16 14.18
N GLU A 87 -3.02 1.99 15.11
CA GLU A 87 -2.67 1.54 16.47
C GLU A 87 -3.83 0.81 17.15
N PHE A 88 -5.07 1.10 16.74
CA PHE A 88 -6.30 0.56 17.30
C PHE A 88 -6.92 -0.56 16.46
N SER A 89 -6.35 -0.88 15.29
CA SER A 89 -6.88 -1.89 14.36
C SER A 89 -6.88 -3.31 14.91
N LEU A 90 -6.03 -3.60 15.88
CA LEU A 90 -5.91 -4.92 16.53
C LEU A 90 -6.91 -5.12 17.68
N MET A 91 -7.73 -4.12 17.98
CA MET A 91 -8.77 -4.26 19.01
C MET A 91 -9.92 -5.12 18.49
N ARG A 92 -10.37 -6.05 19.36
CA ARG A 92 -11.41 -7.02 18.98
C ARG A 92 -12.81 -6.39 18.84
N ASP A 93 -13.07 -5.33 19.61
CA ASP A 93 -14.33 -4.61 19.58
C ASP A 93 -14.16 -3.26 18.87
N PRO A 94 -14.87 -3.04 17.74
CA PRO A 94 -14.86 -1.76 17.04
C PRO A 94 -15.20 -0.55 17.92
N LYS A 95 -16.14 -0.72 18.86
CA LYS A 95 -16.51 0.35 19.80
C LYS A 95 -15.39 0.69 20.76
N GLU A 96 -14.61 -0.31 21.17
CA GLU A 96 -13.42 -0.09 22.00
C GLU A 96 -12.37 0.73 21.25
N ALA A 97 -12.11 0.42 19.97
CA ALA A 97 -11.19 1.18 19.14
C ALA A 97 -11.62 2.65 19.01
N LEU A 98 -12.91 2.91 18.78
CA LEU A 98 -13.46 4.27 18.71
C LEU A 98 -13.26 5.05 20.00
N LEU A 99 -13.57 4.44 21.14
CA LEU A 99 -13.40 5.07 22.45
C LEU A 99 -11.94 5.39 22.74
N GLN A 100 -11.01 4.52 22.37
CA GLN A 100 -9.58 4.75 22.53
C GLN A 100 -9.07 5.93 21.68
N ILE A 101 -9.54 6.07 20.46
CA ILE A 101 -9.19 7.18 19.59
C ILE A 101 -9.66 8.51 20.21
N LEU A 102 -10.92 8.56 20.67
CA LEU A 102 -11.47 9.73 21.36
C LEU A 102 -10.71 10.06 22.65
N PHE A 103 -10.39 9.02 23.41
CA PHE A 103 -9.61 9.16 24.64
C PHE A 103 -8.22 9.73 24.35
N LYS A 104 -7.53 9.22 23.30
CA LYS A 104 -6.24 9.74 22.86
C LYS A 104 -6.35 11.22 22.47
N MET A 105 -7.37 11.59 21.68
CA MET A 105 -7.60 13.00 21.30
C MET A 105 -7.79 13.89 22.53
N ALA A 106 -8.67 13.49 23.43
CA ALA A 106 -8.97 14.25 24.65
C ALA A 106 -7.73 14.38 25.55
N ARG A 107 -6.96 13.33 25.73
CA ARG A 107 -5.72 13.33 26.50
C ARG A 107 -4.68 14.27 25.91
N GLU A 108 -4.48 14.24 24.61
CA GLU A 108 -3.50 15.13 23.95
C GLU A 108 -3.90 16.61 24.09
N ILE A 109 -5.20 16.95 23.99
CA ILE A 109 -5.69 18.33 24.27
C ILE A 109 -5.35 18.74 25.70
N VAL A 110 -5.58 17.86 26.68
CA VAL A 110 -5.26 18.14 28.10
C VAL A 110 -3.76 18.33 28.31
N HIS A 111 -2.92 17.56 27.63
CA HIS A 111 -1.46 17.69 27.74
C HIS A 111 -0.93 19.01 27.17
N LEU A 112 -1.63 19.66 26.25
CA LEU A 112 -1.27 21.00 25.76
C LEU A 112 -1.54 22.08 26.82
N SER A 113 -2.39 21.80 27.79
CA SER A 113 -2.65 22.70 28.94
C SER A 113 -1.52 22.58 29.94
N SER A 114 -0.94 23.71 30.36
CA SER A 114 0.24 23.78 31.24
C SER A 114 0.01 23.21 32.66
N THR A 115 -1.23 22.94 33.04
CA THR A 115 -1.60 22.37 34.33
C THR A 115 -2.78 21.40 34.17
N PRO A 116 -2.55 20.18 33.73
CA PRO A 116 -3.60 19.16 33.71
C PRO A 116 -4.00 18.86 35.16
N THR A 117 -5.19 19.32 35.57
CA THR A 117 -5.74 18.94 36.88
C THR A 117 -6.31 17.53 36.79
N LYS A 118 -6.16 16.72 37.86
CA LYS A 118 -6.74 15.37 37.94
C LYS A 118 -8.27 15.42 37.73
N GLU A 119 -8.92 16.47 38.19
CA GLU A 119 -10.36 16.69 38.04
C GLU A 119 -10.78 16.88 36.58
N LEU A 120 -9.97 17.58 35.80
CA LEU A 120 -10.22 17.80 34.38
C LEU A 120 -10.05 16.52 33.56
N ALA A 121 -8.95 15.83 33.77
CA ALA A 121 -8.70 14.54 33.09
C ALA A 121 -9.81 13.54 33.43
N SER A 122 -10.26 13.48 34.70
CA SER A 122 -11.36 12.60 35.11
C SER A 122 -12.71 13.03 34.49
N SER A 123 -12.98 14.32 34.35
CA SER A 123 -14.24 14.82 33.79
C SER A 123 -14.34 14.62 32.28
N ILE A 124 -13.22 14.71 31.55
CA ILE A 124 -13.16 14.39 30.11
C ILE A 124 -13.29 12.86 29.91
N LEU A 125 -12.62 12.12 30.77
CA LEU A 125 -12.75 10.66 30.80
C LEU A 125 -14.23 10.26 31.04
N GLN A 126 -14.93 10.87 31.97
CA GLN A 126 -16.38 10.67 32.21
C GLN A 126 -17.20 10.93 30.94
N GLY A 127 -16.90 12.02 30.21
CA GLY A 127 -17.60 12.34 28.97
C GLY A 127 -17.40 11.28 27.88
N VAL A 128 -16.17 10.77 27.73
CA VAL A 128 -15.88 9.66 26.80
C VAL A 128 -16.53 8.34 27.26
N LEU A 129 -16.54 8.09 28.56
CA LEU A 129 -17.12 6.89 29.18
C LEU A 129 -18.64 6.85 29.09
N GLY A 130 -19.31 8.00 29.16
CA GLY A 130 -20.78 8.10 29.01
C GLY A 130 -21.28 7.66 27.62
N LEU A 131 -20.40 7.55 26.63
CA LEU A 131 -20.73 7.08 25.28
C LEU A 131 -20.83 5.54 25.17
N GLY A 132 -20.42 4.76 26.19
CA GLY A 132 -20.50 3.30 26.10
C GLY A 132 -20.17 2.57 27.42
N SER A 133 -21.16 2.30 28.24
CA SER A 133 -20.98 1.83 29.62
C SER A 133 -20.44 0.42 29.83
N ALA A 134 -20.55 -0.49 28.85
CA ALA A 134 -20.18 -1.91 29.03
C ALA A 134 -18.73 -2.24 28.66
N VAL A 135 -18.14 -1.53 27.70
CA VAL A 135 -16.81 -1.79 27.15
C VAL A 135 -15.72 -1.09 27.97
N VAL A 136 -16.12 -0.04 28.63
CA VAL A 136 -15.27 0.91 29.30
C VAL A 136 -14.52 0.36 30.53
N LYS A 137 -15.11 -0.57 31.29
CA LYS A 137 -14.45 -1.15 32.47
C LYS A 137 -13.13 -1.84 32.14
N ASN A 138 -13.04 -2.47 30.96
CA ASN A 138 -11.81 -3.12 30.51
C ASN A 138 -10.78 -2.13 29.96
N VAL A 139 -11.22 -1.03 29.34
CA VAL A 139 -10.36 0.01 28.78
C VAL A 139 -9.73 0.86 29.87
N ALA A 140 -10.54 1.28 30.83
CA ALA A 140 -10.09 2.09 31.98
C ALA A 140 -9.01 1.37 32.80
N ASN A 141 -9.16 0.05 33.04
CA ASN A 141 -8.21 -0.75 33.80
C ASN A 141 -6.87 -0.96 33.07
N LYS A 142 -6.84 -0.85 31.73
CA LYS A 142 -5.64 -1.10 30.92
C LYS A 142 -4.78 0.15 30.69
N TYR A 143 -5.39 1.33 30.81
CA TYR A 143 -4.74 2.62 30.55
C TYR A 143 -4.82 3.55 31.76
N ILE A 144 -4.60 3.00 32.94
CA ILE A 144 -4.46 3.80 34.16
C ILE A 144 -3.34 4.79 33.94
N ILE A 145 -3.69 6.07 33.79
CA ILE A 145 -2.74 7.16 33.90
C ILE A 145 -2.23 7.08 35.32
N ASP A 146 -0.92 6.97 35.53
CA ASP A 146 -0.30 6.88 36.84
C ASP A 146 -0.90 7.95 37.80
N GLY A 147 -1.64 7.50 38.81
CA GLY A 147 -2.28 8.33 39.83
C GLY A 147 -3.78 8.63 39.64
N LEU A 148 -4.49 8.11 38.62
CA LEU A 148 -5.94 8.30 38.40
C LEU A 148 -6.80 7.07 38.76
N GLY A 149 -6.18 5.98 39.25
CA GLY A 149 -6.87 4.70 39.49
C GLY A 149 -8.08 4.79 40.45
N ASP A 150 -7.97 5.58 41.52
CA ASP A 150 -9.03 5.72 42.53
C ASP A 150 -10.20 6.58 42.03
N SER A 151 -9.92 7.59 41.20
CA SER A 151 -10.95 8.46 40.62
C SER A 151 -11.76 7.78 39.52
N LEU A 152 -11.21 6.75 38.85
CA LEU A 152 -11.88 5.97 37.81
C LEU A 152 -12.98 5.06 38.37
N GLN A 153 -12.78 4.49 39.57
CA GLN A 153 -13.77 3.62 40.21
C GLN A 153 -15.02 4.43 40.60
N GLU A 154 -14.82 5.64 41.14
CA GLU A 154 -15.90 6.55 41.54
C GLU A 154 -16.72 7.06 40.34
N VAL A 155 -16.05 7.23 39.18
CA VAL A 155 -16.67 7.63 37.90
C VAL A 155 -17.52 6.51 37.31
N LEU A 156 -17.06 5.25 37.38
CA LEU A 156 -17.75 4.08 36.87
C LEU A 156 -18.99 3.72 37.67
N ASP A 157 -19.00 4.07 38.95
CA ASP A 157 -20.12 3.78 39.87
C ASP A 157 -21.24 4.85 39.83
N ASN A 158 -20.90 6.09 39.42
CA ASN A 158 -21.83 7.24 39.41
C ASN A 158 -22.50 7.52 38.05
N GLY A 159 -22.68 6.52 37.16
CA GLY A 159 -23.32 6.57 35.85
C GLY A 159 -24.11 7.86 35.54
N THR A 160 -23.42 8.88 35.02
CA THR A 160 -24.07 10.10 34.54
C THR A 160 -24.26 10.04 33.04
N ASP A 161 -25.45 10.42 32.56
CA ASP A 161 -25.78 10.60 31.14
C ASP A 161 -24.99 11.78 30.53
N ASN A 162 -23.67 11.67 30.48
CA ASN A 162 -22.82 12.66 29.84
C ASN A 162 -22.97 12.55 28.33
N THR A 163 -23.43 13.62 27.70
CA THR A 163 -23.67 13.70 26.27
C THR A 163 -22.39 14.10 25.52
N ILE A 164 -22.35 13.76 24.22
CA ILE A 164 -21.26 14.23 23.30
C ILE A 164 -21.15 15.76 23.36
N ALA A 165 -22.25 16.48 23.56
CA ALA A 165 -22.27 17.91 23.67
C ALA A 165 -21.50 18.42 24.91
N GLU A 166 -21.60 17.74 26.07
CA GLU A 166 -20.84 18.07 27.26
C GLU A 166 -19.35 17.83 27.10
N LEU A 167 -18.99 16.67 26.49
CA LEU A 167 -17.60 16.37 26.15
C LEU A 167 -17.01 17.45 25.23
N ARG A 168 -17.74 17.83 24.16
CA ARG A 168 -17.34 18.92 23.27
C ARG A 168 -17.15 20.25 24.02
N GLY A 169 -18.07 20.61 24.89
CA GLY A 169 -17.97 21.84 25.68
C GLY A 169 -16.72 21.87 26.56
N LYS A 170 -16.40 20.75 27.21
CA LYS A 170 -15.20 20.63 28.06
C LYS A 170 -13.90 20.69 27.22
N LEU A 171 -13.89 20.04 26.05
CA LEU A 171 -12.73 20.11 25.15
C LEU A 171 -12.51 21.52 24.62
N LEU A 172 -13.58 22.23 24.23
CA LEU A 172 -13.51 23.60 23.77
C LEU A 172 -12.97 24.54 24.86
N GLN A 173 -13.47 24.43 26.10
CA GLN A 173 -12.96 25.20 27.22
C GLN A 173 -11.45 25.00 27.44
N GLN A 174 -10.95 23.75 27.26
CA GLN A 174 -9.51 23.49 27.40
C GLN A 174 -8.68 24.06 26.25
N ILE A 175 -9.21 24.04 25.05
CA ILE A 175 -8.57 24.65 23.88
C ILE A 175 -8.46 26.16 24.09
N GLU A 176 -9.54 26.82 24.49
CA GLU A 176 -9.56 28.26 24.76
C GLU A 176 -8.61 28.65 25.92
N GLU A 177 -8.55 27.85 26.98
CA GLU A 177 -7.60 28.07 28.09
C GLU A 177 -6.15 27.91 27.60
N CYS A 178 -5.85 26.93 26.78
CA CYS A 178 -4.53 26.71 26.20
C CYS A 178 -4.11 27.88 25.30
N LEU A 179 -4.99 28.35 24.44
CA LEU A 179 -4.73 29.48 23.53
C LEU A 179 -4.61 30.80 24.25
N SER A 180 -5.39 31.02 25.33
CA SER A 180 -5.29 32.24 26.15
C SER A 180 -3.91 32.42 26.82
N LYS A 181 -3.24 31.30 27.12
CA LYS A 181 -1.88 31.27 27.68
C LYS A 181 -0.79 31.40 26.60
N ASN A 182 -1.13 31.13 25.34
CA ASN A 182 -0.19 31.13 24.21
C ASN A 182 -0.77 31.92 23.02
N PRO A 183 -0.75 33.26 23.08
CA PRO A 183 -1.41 34.15 22.11
C PRO A 183 -0.83 34.05 20.69
N ASP A 184 0.39 33.48 20.55
CA ASP A 184 1.02 33.25 19.25
C ASP A 184 0.42 32.06 18.50
N LYS A 185 -0.35 31.18 19.18
CA LYS A 185 -1.02 30.04 18.59
C LYS A 185 -2.45 30.38 18.20
N LYS A 186 -2.83 30.05 16.96
CA LYS A 186 -4.18 30.26 16.40
C LYS A 186 -5.14 29.12 16.75
N GLY A 187 -4.62 27.92 17.04
CA GLY A 187 -5.45 26.75 17.26
C GLY A 187 -4.68 25.43 17.29
N ILE A 188 -5.40 24.35 17.10
CA ILE A 188 -4.90 22.97 17.09
C ILE A 188 -5.17 22.33 15.73
N MET A 189 -4.15 21.68 15.16
CA MET A 189 -4.27 20.84 13.99
C MET A 189 -4.27 19.37 14.38
N PHE A 190 -5.34 18.68 14.03
CA PHE A 190 -5.46 17.23 14.20
C PHE A 190 -5.10 16.52 12.91
N PHE A 191 -4.11 15.66 12.97
CA PHE A 191 -3.70 14.80 11.86
C PHE A 191 -4.21 13.39 12.15
N ILE A 192 -5.21 12.92 11.40
CA ILE A 192 -5.84 11.61 11.58
C ILE A 192 -5.43 10.74 10.39
N ASP A 193 -4.50 9.84 10.63
CA ASP A 193 -3.87 9.01 9.61
C ASP A 193 -4.32 7.54 9.68
N ASP A 194 -4.11 6.82 8.58
CA ASP A 194 -4.34 5.37 8.46
C ASP A 194 -5.80 4.93 8.69
N LEU A 195 -6.79 5.79 8.40
CA LEU A 195 -8.23 5.44 8.47
C LEU A 195 -8.61 4.27 7.54
N ASP A 196 -7.86 4.07 6.48
CA ASP A 196 -8.02 3.00 5.51
C ASP A 196 -7.47 1.65 5.97
N ARG A 197 -6.82 1.60 7.15
CA ARG A 197 -6.27 0.36 7.73
C ARG A 197 -7.14 -0.27 8.81
N ILE A 198 -8.15 0.43 9.28
CA ILE A 198 -9.13 -0.12 10.20
C ILE A 198 -10.28 -0.76 9.42
N GLU A 199 -11.08 -1.58 10.08
CA GLU A 199 -12.23 -2.21 9.44
C GLU A 199 -13.16 -1.12 8.86
N PRO A 200 -13.61 -1.25 7.59
CA PRO A 200 -14.33 -0.16 6.89
C PRO A 200 -15.58 0.35 7.62
N THR A 201 -16.32 -0.52 8.30
CA THR A 201 -17.50 -0.13 9.09
C THR A 201 -17.12 0.70 10.31
N VAL A 202 -15.96 0.39 10.93
CA VAL A 202 -15.40 1.15 12.06
C VAL A 202 -14.93 2.53 11.59
N ALA A 203 -14.30 2.61 10.41
CA ALA A 203 -13.89 3.89 9.82
C ALA A 203 -15.10 4.82 9.62
N VAL A 204 -16.21 4.29 9.09
CA VAL A 204 -17.47 5.05 8.93
C VAL A 204 -18.01 5.51 10.28
N GLN A 205 -18.08 4.62 11.28
CA GLN A 205 -18.56 4.97 12.62
C GLN A 205 -17.68 6.03 13.28
N LEU A 206 -16.35 5.93 13.11
CA LEU A 206 -15.42 6.93 13.59
C LEU A 206 -15.67 8.29 12.94
N LEU A 207 -15.83 8.34 11.62
CA LEU A 207 -16.15 9.58 10.92
C LEU A 207 -17.49 10.19 11.36
N GLU A 208 -18.52 9.37 11.59
CA GLU A 208 -19.82 9.84 12.11
C GLU A 208 -19.70 10.41 13.54
N LEU A 209 -18.90 9.77 14.37
CA LEU A 209 -18.65 10.23 15.75
C LEU A 209 -17.85 11.51 15.78
N LEU A 210 -16.76 11.56 15.01
CA LEU A 210 -15.87 12.70 14.90
C LEU A 210 -16.55 13.91 14.24
N LYS A 211 -17.59 13.71 13.45
CA LYS A 211 -18.39 14.81 12.89
C LYS A 211 -18.83 15.82 13.96
N ASN A 212 -19.23 15.35 15.14
CA ASN A 212 -19.63 16.22 16.24
C ASN A 212 -18.43 16.92 16.91
N ILE A 213 -17.23 16.33 16.80
CA ILE A 213 -15.97 16.87 17.31
C ILE A 213 -15.34 17.82 16.29
N PHE A 214 -15.51 17.56 14.99
CA PHE A 214 -15.01 18.40 13.90
C PHE A 214 -15.61 19.83 13.87
N THR A 215 -16.55 20.13 14.76
CA THR A 215 -17.12 21.45 14.98
C THR A 215 -16.48 22.20 16.18
N LEU A 216 -15.33 21.74 16.70
CA LEU A 216 -14.58 22.45 17.73
C LEU A 216 -13.93 23.70 17.12
N ASP A 217 -14.25 24.87 17.69
CA ASP A 217 -13.64 26.13 17.28
C ASP A 217 -12.13 26.08 17.50
N HIS A 218 -11.39 26.86 16.74
CA HIS A 218 -9.92 26.87 16.72
C HIS A 218 -9.25 25.58 16.31
N CYS A 219 -9.98 24.65 15.67
CA CYS A 219 -9.45 23.36 15.23
C CYS A 219 -9.46 23.19 13.72
N ILE A 220 -8.37 22.60 13.20
CA ILE A 220 -8.23 22.14 11.82
C ILE A 220 -8.06 20.62 11.85
N PHE A 221 -8.85 19.90 11.08
CA PHE A 221 -8.77 18.43 11.00
C PHE A 221 -8.28 18.01 9.62
N ILE A 222 -7.15 17.31 9.58
CA ILE A 222 -6.57 16.74 8.36
C ILE A 222 -6.75 15.23 8.42
N LEU A 223 -7.56 14.69 7.53
CA LEU A 223 -7.90 13.27 7.46
C LEU A 223 -7.18 12.62 6.27
N ALA A 224 -6.38 11.59 6.48
CA ALA A 224 -5.90 10.74 5.40
C ALA A 224 -6.89 9.61 5.16
N ILE A 225 -7.55 9.62 4.00
CA ILE A 225 -8.58 8.64 3.66
C ILE A 225 -8.34 8.02 2.28
N ASP A 226 -8.73 6.75 2.18
CA ASP A 226 -8.98 6.11 0.90
C ASP A 226 -10.50 6.00 0.71
N TYR A 227 -11.00 6.71 -0.30
CA TYR A 227 -12.43 6.82 -0.55
C TYR A 227 -13.09 5.46 -0.79
N ASP A 228 -12.43 4.57 -1.52
CA ASP A 228 -12.95 3.23 -1.84
C ASP A 228 -13.10 2.35 -0.59
N VAL A 229 -12.21 2.51 0.40
CA VAL A 229 -12.30 1.80 1.67
C VAL A 229 -13.51 2.28 2.48
N VAL A 230 -13.71 3.60 2.56
CA VAL A 230 -14.85 4.17 3.30
C VAL A 230 -16.17 3.77 2.63
N ILE A 231 -16.25 3.79 1.30
CA ILE A 231 -17.44 3.31 0.55
C ILE A 231 -17.79 1.87 0.93
N LYS A 232 -16.80 0.98 1.04
CA LYS A 232 -17.05 -0.40 1.50
C LYS A 232 -17.70 -0.45 2.88
N GLY A 233 -17.32 0.47 3.77
CA GLY A 233 -17.90 0.60 5.11
C GLY A 233 -19.32 1.15 5.12
N LEU A 234 -19.75 1.85 4.06
CA LEU A 234 -21.12 2.37 3.90
C LEU A 234 -22.09 1.35 3.29
N LYS A 235 -21.61 0.23 2.74
CA LYS A 235 -22.48 -0.83 2.18
C LYS A 235 -23.59 -1.30 3.10
N PRO A 236 -23.39 -1.54 4.40
CA PRO A 236 -24.48 -1.94 5.31
C PRO A 236 -25.58 -0.89 5.44
N LYS A 237 -25.26 0.39 5.19
CA LYS A 237 -26.18 1.52 5.34
C LYS A 237 -26.93 1.87 4.05
N PHE A 238 -26.24 1.84 2.91
CA PHE A 238 -26.76 2.33 1.62
C PHE A 238 -26.81 1.25 0.53
N GLY A 239 -26.37 0.01 0.81
CA GLY A 239 -26.22 -1.03 -0.20
C GLY A 239 -24.93 -0.87 -1.01
N GLU A 240 -24.80 -1.63 -2.10
CA GLU A 240 -23.68 -1.47 -3.02
C GLU A 240 -23.79 -0.17 -3.82
N LEU A 241 -22.64 0.52 -4.01
CA LEU A 241 -22.61 1.75 -4.80
C LEU A 241 -23.07 1.47 -6.23
N ASN A 242 -24.08 2.24 -6.68
CA ASN A 242 -24.61 2.21 -8.04
C ASN A 242 -25.12 3.63 -8.42
N GLU A 243 -25.54 3.80 -9.67
CA GLU A 243 -26.00 5.08 -10.19
C GLU A 243 -27.20 5.68 -9.41
N ASN A 244 -28.03 4.84 -8.77
CA ASN A 244 -29.22 5.30 -8.06
C ASN A 244 -28.93 5.82 -6.64
N ASN A 245 -27.84 5.35 -5.99
CA ASN A 245 -27.50 5.70 -4.61
C ASN A 245 -26.20 6.51 -4.46
N GLU A 246 -25.52 6.85 -5.55
CA GLU A 246 -24.26 7.63 -5.54
C GLU A 246 -24.41 8.95 -4.76
N ARG A 247 -25.57 9.60 -4.86
CA ARG A 247 -25.88 10.85 -4.15
C ARG A 247 -25.88 10.66 -2.62
N GLU A 248 -26.31 9.51 -2.11
CA GLU A 248 -26.33 9.22 -0.67
C GLU A 248 -24.90 9.08 -0.11
N PHE A 249 -24.04 8.39 -0.88
CA PHE A 249 -22.63 8.28 -0.53
C PHE A 249 -21.94 9.65 -0.52
N ARG A 250 -22.13 10.47 -1.55
CA ARG A 250 -21.59 11.84 -1.60
C ARG A 250 -22.09 12.68 -0.42
N SER A 251 -23.39 12.64 -0.15
CA SER A 251 -23.98 13.39 0.97
C SER A 251 -23.44 12.98 2.34
N PHE A 252 -22.95 11.77 2.49
CA PHE A 252 -22.27 11.35 3.71
C PHE A 252 -20.97 12.14 3.90
N PHE A 253 -20.13 12.19 2.87
CA PHE A 253 -18.86 12.90 2.92
C PHE A 253 -19.03 14.42 3.03
N ASP A 254 -19.96 15.01 2.28
CA ASP A 254 -20.24 16.46 2.29
C ASP A 254 -20.63 16.98 3.69
N LYS A 255 -21.17 16.11 4.55
CA LYS A 255 -21.54 16.46 5.92
C LYS A 255 -20.36 16.48 6.89
N ILE A 256 -19.23 15.90 6.50
CA ILE A 256 -18.06 15.69 7.37
C ILE A 256 -16.87 16.49 6.86
N ILE A 257 -16.66 16.49 5.55
CA ILE A 257 -15.49 17.05 4.87
C ILE A 257 -15.89 18.34 4.19
N GLN A 258 -15.30 19.48 4.59
CA GLN A 258 -15.51 20.76 3.92
C GLN A 258 -14.59 20.90 2.71
N VAL A 259 -13.37 20.35 2.75
CA VAL A 259 -12.40 20.47 1.67
C VAL A 259 -11.86 19.08 1.30
N PRO A 260 -12.34 18.48 0.20
CA PRO A 260 -11.71 17.30 -0.36
C PRO A 260 -10.46 17.71 -1.16
N PHE A 261 -9.31 17.17 -0.80
CA PHE A 261 -8.04 17.33 -1.52
C PHE A 261 -7.60 15.98 -2.05
N SER A 262 -7.68 15.79 -3.36
CA SER A 262 -7.18 14.57 -4.00
C SER A 262 -5.67 14.65 -4.20
N MET A 263 -4.94 13.61 -3.79
CA MET A 263 -3.51 13.52 -4.01
C MET A 263 -3.22 13.62 -5.52
N PRO A 264 -2.31 14.55 -5.95
CA PRO A 264 -2.10 14.83 -7.37
C PRO A 264 -1.19 13.78 -8.06
N VAL A 265 -1.51 12.49 -7.91
CA VAL A 265 -0.69 11.38 -8.40
C VAL A 265 -0.42 11.47 -9.90
N ASN A 266 -1.38 11.98 -10.68
CA ASN A 266 -1.22 12.20 -12.12
C ASN A 266 -0.22 13.31 -12.49
N GLN A 267 0.14 14.17 -11.53
CA GLN A 267 1.09 15.27 -11.71
C GLN A 267 2.47 14.96 -11.11
N TYR A 268 2.67 13.78 -10.55
CA TYR A 268 3.96 13.38 -10.00
C TYR A 268 4.99 13.25 -11.11
N ASP A 269 6.20 13.78 -10.86
CA ASP A 269 7.37 13.56 -11.71
C ASP A 269 7.94 12.14 -11.50
N THR A 270 7.14 11.15 -11.88
CA THR A 270 7.52 9.74 -11.81
C THR A 270 8.62 9.42 -12.80
N ASP A 271 8.64 10.10 -13.94
CA ASP A 271 9.61 9.89 -15.02
C ASP A 271 11.02 10.27 -14.56
N GLY A 272 11.17 11.43 -13.94
CA GLY A 272 12.44 11.89 -13.36
C GLY A 272 12.91 10.98 -12.23
N TYR A 273 11.99 10.65 -11.32
CA TYR A 273 12.26 9.75 -10.20
C TYR A 273 12.73 8.36 -10.67
N LEU A 274 12.03 7.76 -11.64
CA LEU A 274 12.38 6.45 -12.20
C LEU A 274 13.82 6.42 -12.71
N ILE A 275 14.17 7.37 -13.58
CA ILE A 275 15.50 7.43 -14.21
C ILE A 275 16.60 7.67 -13.18
N GLU A 276 16.35 8.56 -12.21
CA GLU A 276 17.32 8.83 -11.14
C GLU A 276 17.58 7.59 -10.28
N GLU A 277 16.54 6.87 -9.88
CA GLU A 277 16.68 5.67 -9.04
C GLU A 277 17.30 4.50 -9.82
N LEU A 278 16.96 4.29 -11.10
CA LEU A 278 17.62 3.30 -11.95
C LEU A 278 19.13 3.56 -12.06
N LYS A 279 19.57 4.84 -12.11
CA LYS A 279 20.99 5.21 -12.07
C LYS A 279 21.62 4.92 -10.72
N LYS A 280 20.96 5.28 -9.61
CA LYS A 280 21.45 5.02 -8.24
C LYS A 280 21.61 3.51 -7.99
N LEU A 281 20.71 2.70 -8.53
CA LEU A 281 20.75 1.24 -8.51
C LEU A 281 21.77 0.67 -9.54
N LYS A 282 22.42 1.53 -10.34
CA LYS A 282 23.36 1.17 -11.42
C LYS A 282 22.75 0.20 -12.45
N MET A 283 21.47 0.31 -12.71
CA MET A 283 20.79 -0.47 -13.75
C MET A 283 20.99 0.14 -15.13
N ILE A 284 21.06 1.46 -15.19
CA ILE A 284 21.39 2.25 -16.36
C ILE A 284 22.57 3.17 -16.04
N ASP A 285 23.27 3.60 -17.08
CA ASP A 285 24.38 4.55 -16.97
C ASP A 285 24.05 5.92 -17.60
N SER A 286 25.01 6.84 -17.60
CA SER A 286 24.80 8.17 -18.17
C SER A 286 24.68 8.18 -19.69
N THR A 287 25.14 7.15 -20.38
CA THR A 287 25.00 6.99 -21.85
C THR A 287 23.59 6.50 -22.18
N ASP A 288 23.06 5.58 -21.39
CA ASP A 288 21.67 5.09 -21.48
C ASP A 288 20.66 6.22 -21.23
N GLU A 289 20.91 7.07 -20.24
CA GLU A 289 20.06 8.23 -19.92
C GLU A 289 19.99 9.24 -21.08
N ARG A 290 21.07 9.40 -21.85
CA ARG A 290 21.11 10.29 -23.02
C ARG A 290 20.38 9.73 -24.23
N ASP A 291 20.18 8.42 -24.27
CA ASP A 291 19.40 7.77 -25.33
C ASP A 291 17.91 8.04 -25.09
N LYS A 292 17.40 9.02 -25.84
CA LYS A 292 16.00 9.46 -25.69
C LYS A 292 14.98 8.34 -26.00
N VAL A 293 15.30 7.48 -26.96
CA VAL A 293 14.40 6.40 -27.37
C VAL A 293 14.32 5.36 -26.26
N PHE A 294 15.47 4.88 -25.79
CA PHE A 294 15.53 3.92 -24.71
C PHE A 294 14.89 4.44 -23.41
N LYS A 295 15.19 5.69 -23.04
CA LYS A 295 14.57 6.36 -21.89
C LYS A 295 13.04 6.40 -22.03
N THR A 296 12.54 6.80 -23.20
CA THR A 296 11.08 6.88 -23.44
C THR A 296 10.42 5.50 -23.38
N SER A 297 11.09 4.45 -23.88
CA SER A 297 10.59 3.07 -23.79
C SER A 297 10.47 2.61 -22.34
N LEU A 298 11.45 2.89 -21.46
CA LEU A 298 11.38 2.57 -20.04
C LEU A 298 10.23 3.30 -19.32
N ILE A 299 10.12 4.61 -19.54
CA ILE A 299 9.06 5.45 -18.95
C ILE A 299 7.68 4.94 -19.39
N LYS A 300 7.51 4.67 -20.68
CA LYS A 300 6.23 4.17 -21.20
C LYS A 300 5.91 2.78 -20.65
N ALA A 301 6.88 1.89 -20.54
CA ALA A 301 6.69 0.57 -19.94
C ALA A 301 6.28 0.68 -18.46
N GLU A 302 6.86 1.62 -17.70
CA GLU A 302 6.45 1.91 -16.32
C GLU A 302 5.00 2.37 -16.26
N GLN A 303 4.62 3.35 -17.08
CA GLN A 303 3.26 3.89 -17.11
C GLN A 303 2.20 2.85 -17.50
N LEU A 304 2.57 1.89 -18.36
CA LEU A 304 1.69 0.79 -18.80
C LEU A 304 1.63 -0.38 -17.79
N THR A 305 2.48 -0.40 -16.78
CA THR A 305 2.55 -1.48 -15.78
C THR A 305 2.27 -0.98 -14.36
N ILE A 306 3.26 -0.35 -13.75
CA ILE A 306 3.25 0.02 -12.33
C ILE A 306 2.40 1.26 -12.07
N GLY A 307 2.31 2.15 -13.06
CA GLY A 307 1.65 3.44 -12.94
C GLY A 307 2.37 4.39 -11.98
N ARG A 308 1.73 5.50 -11.66
CA ARG A 308 2.35 6.64 -10.96
C ARG A 308 2.29 6.58 -9.43
N ASN A 309 1.89 5.45 -8.85
CA ASN A 309 1.84 5.32 -7.40
C ASN A 309 3.25 5.17 -6.81
N PRO A 310 3.70 6.08 -5.92
CA PRO A 310 5.06 6.08 -5.37
C PRO A 310 5.47 4.77 -4.70
N ARG A 311 4.59 4.14 -3.94
CA ARG A 311 4.86 2.88 -3.26
C ARG A 311 5.03 1.73 -4.23
N SER A 312 4.15 1.64 -5.22
CA SER A 312 4.23 0.61 -6.26
C SER A 312 5.55 0.73 -7.04
N MET A 313 5.96 1.96 -7.36
CA MET A 313 7.23 2.23 -8.03
C MET A 313 8.45 1.84 -7.17
N LYS A 314 8.47 2.22 -5.88
CA LYS A 314 9.54 1.83 -4.95
C LYS A 314 9.64 0.30 -4.82
N ARG A 315 8.50 -0.38 -4.70
CA ARG A 315 8.45 -1.85 -4.64
C ARG A 315 8.99 -2.49 -5.92
N PHE A 316 8.58 -1.98 -7.07
CA PHE A 316 9.06 -2.44 -8.37
C PHE A 316 10.58 -2.27 -8.52
N LEU A 317 11.12 -1.10 -8.21
CA LEU A 317 12.56 -0.83 -8.26
C LEU A 317 13.35 -1.72 -7.30
N ASN A 318 12.82 -2.00 -6.11
CA ASN A 318 13.42 -2.95 -5.17
C ASN A 318 13.44 -4.37 -5.73
N THR A 319 12.37 -4.79 -6.41
CA THR A 319 12.30 -6.10 -7.07
C THR A 319 13.35 -6.20 -8.18
N LEU A 320 13.46 -5.21 -9.03
CA LEU A 320 14.49 -5.13 -10.06
C LEU A 320 15.91 -5.20 -9.47
N SER A 321 16.16 -4.46 -8.39
CA SER A 321 17.45 -4.46 -7.70
C SER A 321 17.80 -5.83 -7.13
N LEU A 322 16.82 -6.52 -6.53
CA LEU A 322 17.00 -7.88 -6.02
C LEU A 322 17.38 -8.86 -7.13
N ILE A 323 16.64 -8.84 -8.25
CA ILE A 323 16.93 -9.69 -9.41
C ILE A 323 18.34 -9.43 -9.93
N LYS A 324 18.74 -8.18 -10.05
CA LYS A 324 20.11 -7.81 -10.45
C LYS A 324 21.16 -8.38 -9.50
N CYS A 325 20.97 -8.25 -8.19
CA CYS A 325 21.90 -8.80 -7.20
C CYS A 325 22.06 -10.32 -7.35
N ILE A 326 20.95 -11.02 -7.58
CA ILE A 326 20.95 -12.48 -7.74
C ILE A 326 21.63 -12.89 -9.06
N ASN A 327 21.32 -12.18 -10.16
CA ASN A 327 21.94 -12.47 -11.45
C ASN A 327 23.46 -12.21 -11.41
N ASN A 328 23.91 -11.17 -10.71
CA ASN A 328 25.33 -10.94 -10.50
C ASN A 328 25.98 -12.08 -9.68
N ALA A 329 25.34 -12.51 -8.58
CA ALA A 329 25.86 -13.62 -7.77
C ALA A 329 25.90 -14.94 -8.56
N ARG A 330 24.94 -15.21 -9.45
CA ARG A 330 24.97 -16.37 -10.36
C ARG A 330 26.15 -16.31 -11.32
N LYS A 331 26.39 -15.14 -11.95
CA LYS A 331 27.55 -14.95 -12.83
C LYS A 331 28.86 -15.16 -12.08
N ASP A 332 29.00 -14.66 -10.85
CA ASP A 332 30.18 -14.86 -10.03
C ASP A 332 30.44 -16.34 -9.70
N VAL A 333 29.38 -17.11 -9.44
CA VAL A 333 29.48 -18.58 -9.22
C VAL A 333 29.88 -19.32 -10.51
N GLU A 334 29.30 -18.95 -11.65
CA GLU A 334 29.60 -19.58 -12.93
C GLU A 334 31.00 -19.23 -13.42
N GLN A 335 31.47 -17.99 -13.22
CA GLN A 335 32.81 -17.53 -13.60
C GLN A 335 33.91 -18.04 -12.67
N GLY A 336 33.60 -18.41 -11.42
CA GLY A 336 34.55 -19.06 -10.51
C GLY A 336 35.16 -20.38 -11.02
N TYR A 337 34.60 -20.96 -12.08
CA TYR A 337 35.10 -22.14 -12.78
C TYR A 337 35.73 -21.84 -14.16
N ARG A 338 35.79 -20.60 -14.59
CA ARG A 338 36.40 -20.20 -15.89
C ARG A 338 37.35 -19.02 -15.71
N ILE A 339 38.63 -19.33 -15.60
CA ILE A 339 39.74 -18.37 -15.58
C ILE A 339 40.14 -18.02 -17.02
N ASP A 340 39.38 -17.88 -17.95
CA ASP A 340 39.73 -17.30 -19.27
C ASP A 340 38.47 -17.16 -20.14
N SER A 341 37.75 -16.07 -20.00
CA SER A 341 36.97 -15.55 -21.11
C SER A 341 37.11 -14.03 -21.14
N MET A 342 37.82 -13.57 -22.18
CA MET A 342 37.83 -12.17 -22.61
C MET A 342 36.40 -11.63 -22.54
N TYR A 343 36.25 -10.46 -21.95
CA TYR A 343 35.01 -9.68 -22.00
C TYR A 343 34.65 -9.48 -23.49
N GLU A 344 33.70 -10.27 -24.00
CA GLU A 344 32.96 -9.86 -25.19
C GLU A 344 32.25 -8.58 -24.79
N GLU A 345 32.56 -7.48 -25.45
CA GLU A 345 31.80 -6.23 -25.36
C GLU A 345 30.37 -6.58 -25.84
N GLU A 346 29.48 -6.77 -24.90
CA GLU A 346 28.06 -7.00 -25.19
C GLU A 346 27.57 -5.83 -26.05
N ASN A 347 27.04 -6.11 -27.23
CA ASN A 347 26.55 -5.08 -28.14
C ASN A 347 25.62 -4.14 -27.34
N SER A 348 25.92 -2.86 -27.31
CA SER A 348 25.18 -1.86 -26.52
C SER A 348 23.66 -1.89 -26.76
N GLN A 349 23.22 -2.25 -27.97
CA GLN A 349 21.80 -2.37 -28.29
C GLN A 349 21.17 -3.62 -27.64
N ILE A 350 21.85 -4.76 -27.68
CA ILE A 350 21.40 -6.01 -27.03
C ILE A 350 21.33 -5.82 -25.53
N ARG A 351 22.34 -5.16 -24.92
CA ARG A 351 22.31 -4.82 -23.48
C ARG A 351 21.09 -3.96 -23.12
N LYS A 352 20.76 -2.94 -23.91
CA LYS A 352 19.58 -2.09 -23.69
C LYS A 352 18.29 -2.87 -23.85
N LEU A 353 18.22 -3.74 -24.86
CA LEU A 353 17.07 -4.62 -25.04
C LEU A 353 16.88 -5.54 -23.82
N ASN A 354 17.93 -6.16 -23.32
CA ASN A 354 17.87 -7.03 -22.14
C ASN A 354 17.41 -6.26 -20.89
N ILE A 355 17.90 -5.03 -20.67
CA ILE A 355 17.42 -4.16 -19.58
C ILE A 355 15.93 -3.87 -19.74
N PHE A 356 15.49 -3.49 -20.94
CA PHE A 356 14.10 -3.17 -21.23
C PHE A 356 13.18 -4.39 -21.02
N LEU A 357 13.56 -5.55 -21.55
CA LEU A 357 12.76 -6.78 -21.41
C LEU A 357 12.67 -7.23 -19.95
N ASN A 358 13.78 -7.19 -19.22
CA ASN A 358 13.76 -7.51 -17.78
C ASN A 358 12.83 -6.55 -17.02
N PHE A 359 12.91 -5.25 -17.33
CA PHE A 359 12.03 -4.23 -16.76
C PHE A 359 10.56 -4.53 -17.03
N VAL A 360 10.20 -4.86 -18.28
CA VAL A 360 8.83 -5.19 -18.69
C VAL A 360 8.33 -6.47 -18.01
N ILE A 361 9.12 -7.53 -18.02
CA ILE A 361 8.72 -8.83 -17.44
C ILE A 361 8.45 -8.69 -15.92
N VAL A 362 9.33 -7.98 -15.21
CA VAL A 362 9.12 -7.70 -13.77
C VAL A 362 7.91 -6.79 -13.58
N GLY A 363 7.73 -5.80 -14.45
CA GLY A 363 6.55 -4.94 -14.45
C GLY A 363 5.24 -5.74 -14.60
N ILE A 364 5.19 -6.67 -15.56
CA ILE A 364 4.04 -7.58 -15.75
C ILE A 364 3.85 -8.48 -14.53
N GLN A 365 4.93 -9.03 -13.97
CA GLN A 365 4.86 -9.90 -12.79
C GLN A 365 4.24 -9.17 -11.58
N VAL A 366 4.59 -7.91 -11.38
CA VAL A 366 4.11 -7.09 -10.25
C VAL A 366 2.70 -6.55 -10.49
N ALA A 367 2.42 -6.02 -11.69
CA ALA A 367 1.16 -5.35 -11.99
C ALA A 367 0.06 -6.31 -12.48
N TYR A 368 0.44 -7.32 -13.27
CA TYR A 368 -0.48 -8.23 -13.95
C TYR A 368 -0.10 -9.70 -13.72
N PRO A 369 -0.16 -10.23 -12.49
CA PRO A 369 0.32 -11.59 -12.17
C PRO A 369 -0.33 -12.68 -13.02
N ARG A 370 -1.59 -12.51 -13.40
CA ARG A 370 -2.31 -13.47 -14.23
C ARG A 370 -1.82 -13.49 -15.69
N ILE A 371 -1.41 -12.33 -16.21
CA ILE A 371 -0.77 -12.23 -17.52
C ILE A 371 0.64 -12.83 -17.46
N TYR A 372 1.35 -12.64 -16.35
CA TYR A 372 2.63 -13.32 -16.13
C TYR A 372 2.49 -14.85 -16.13
N GLN A 373 1.42 -15.40 -15.54
CA GLN A 373 1.12 -16.85 -15.61
C GLN A 373 0.87 -17.31 -17.04
N LEU A 374 0.22 -16.50 -17.87
CA LEU A 374 0.03 -16.81 -19.28
C LEU A 374 1.38 -16.90 -20.02
N LEU A 375 2.31 -15.97 -19.73
CA LEU A 375 3.69 -16.04 -20.23
C LEU A 375 4.44 -17.31 -19.73
N CYS A 376 4.18 -17.77 -18.51
CA CYS A 376 4.76 -19.02 -18.00
C CYS A 376 4.29 -20.26 -18.78
N ILE A 377 3.07 -20.23 -19.30
CA ILE A 377 2.52 -21.33 -20.11
C ILE A 377 3.08 -21.30 -21.54
N GLU A 378 3.12 -20.11 -22.15
CA GLU A 378 3.65 -19.87 -23.49
C GLU A 378 4.37 -18.51 -23.53
N PRO A 379 5.70 -18.49 -23.42
CA PRO A 379 6.51 -17.27 -23.48
C PRO A 379 6.40 -16.52 -24.81
N GLY A 380 6.18 -17.23 -25.91
CA GLY A 380 5.92 -16.64 -27.23
C GLY A 380 4.52 -16.06 -27.31
N PHE A 381 4.29 -14.85 -26.80
CA PHE A 381 2.95 -14.26 -26.73
C PHE A 381 2.27 -14.11 -28.10
N THR A 382 3.02 -13.90 -29.16
CA THR A 382 2.50 -13.85 -30.54
C THR A 382 1.84 -15.17 -30.99
N LEU A 383 2.13 -16.27 -30.28
CA LEU A 383 1.57 -17.60 -30.51
C LEU A 383 0.36 -17.93 -29.61
N TRP A 384 -0.10 -16.96 -28.81
CA TRP A 384 -1.26 -17.20 -27.95
C TRP A 384 -2.52 -17.40 -28.77
N ASP A 385 -3.16 -18.53 -28.54
CA ASP A 385 -4.36 -18.98 -29.19
C ASP A 385 -5.37 -19.57 -28.19
N GLN A 386 -6.42 -20.17 -28.70
CA GLN A 386 -7.44 -20.84 -27.89
C GLN A 386 -6.91 -22.05 -27.10
N THR A 387 -5.86 -22.69 -27.57
CA THR A 387 -5.21 -23.81 -26.88
C THR A 387 -4.49 -23.33 -25.64
N VAL A 388 -3.81 -22.20 -25.73
CA VAL A 388 -3.16 -21.55 -24.57
C VAL A 388 -4.20 -21.09 -23.56
N ALA A 389 -5.30 -20.48 -24.00
CA ALA A 389 -6.41 -20.10 -23.13
C ALA A 389 -7.03 -21.31 -22.40
N SER A 390 -7.13 -22.45 -23.07
CA SER A 390 -7.64 -23.69 -22.48
C SER A 390 -6.72 -24.23 -21.39
N LYS A 391 -5.39 -24.09 -21.54
CA LYS A 391 -4.42 -24.45 -20.48
C LYS A 391 -4.55 -23.56 -19.23
N MET A 392 -5.13 -22.37 -19.37
CA MET A 392 -5.49 -21.48 -18.26
C MET A 392 -6.83 -21.85 -17.60
N GLY A 393 -7.43 -22.99 -17.93
CA GLY A 393 -8.73 -23.40 -17.42
C GLY A 393 -9.92 -22.66 -18.02
N MET A 394 -9.75 -21.96 -19.13
CA MET A 394 -10.85 -21.22 -19.77
C MET A 394 -11.69 -22.15 -20.65
N SER A 395 -13.02 -22.11 -20.46
CA SER A 395 -13.98 -22.84 -21.31
C SER A 395 -13.92 -22.32 -22.75
N GLN A 396 -14.28 -23.15 -23.72
CA GLN A 396 -14.43 -22.69 -25.10
C GLN A 396 -15.48 -21.58 -25.17
N LEU A 397 -15.21 -20.57 -25.99
CA LEU A 397 -16.16 -19.49 -26.24
C LEU A 397 -17.33 -19.99 -27.11
N ASP A 398 -18.53 -19.49 -26.82
CA ASP A 398 -19.64 -19.64 -27.75
C ASP A 398 -19.39 -18.87 -29.05
N THR A 399 -20.06 -19.29 -30.13
CA THR A 399 -19.89 -18.74 -31.47
C THR A 399 -20.15 -17.24 -31.53
N HIS A 400 -21.15 -16.73 -30.80
CA HIS A 400 -21.49 -15.31 -30.78
C HIS A 400 -20.40 -14.45 -30.11
N THR A 401 -19.80 -14.94 -29.02
CA THR A 401 -18.69 -14.26 -28.35
C THR A 401 -17.41 -14.31 -29.20
N GLN A 402 -17.17 -15.40 -29.92
CA GLN A 402 -16.07 -15.49 -30.89
C GLN A 402 -16.21 -14.47 -32.02
N GLU A 403 -17.41 -14.35 -32.61
CA GLU A 403 -17.68 -13.36 -33.67
C GLU A 403 -17.52 -11.92 -33.16
N ARG A 404 -17.95 -11.64 -31.94
CA ARG A 404 -17.75 -10.31 -31.32
C ARG A 404 -16.28 -9.99 -31.11
N LEU A 405 -15.47 -10.94 -30.67
CA LEU A 405 -14.02 -10.75 -30.49
C LEU A 405 -13.31 -10.56 -31.84
N ALA A 406 -13.70 -11.33 -32.86
CA ALA A 406 -13.13 -11.21 -34.20
C ALA A 406 -13.42 -9.86 -34.88
N ASN A 407 -14.49 -9.19 -34.49
CA ASN A 407 -14.88 -7.89 -35.04
C ASN A 407 -14.45 -6.70 -34.12
N PHE A 408 -13.62 -6.94 -33.13
CA PHE A 408 -13.18 -5.91 -32.19
C PHE A 408 -11.93 -5.20 -32.75
N GLU A 409 -12.11 -4.03 -33.34
CA GLU A 409 -11.06 -3.25 -34.02
C GLU A 409 -9.79 -2.98 -33.21
N GLN A 410 -9.85 -3.11 -31.87
CA GLN A 410 -8.72 -2.85 -30.96
C GLN A 410 -7.87 -4.09 -30.68
N PHE A 411 -8.36 -5.28 -30.97
CA PHE A 411 -7.68 -6.57 -30.72
C PHE A 411 -7.85 -7.45 -31.97
N ASP A 412 -7.13 -7.11 -33.03
CA ASP A 412 -7.30 -7.72 -34.35
C ASP A 412 -6.44 -8.98 -34.55
N GLU A 413 -5.32 -9.09 -33.87
CA GLU A 413 -4.47 -10.28 -33.92
C GLU A 413 -4.97 -11.39 -32.95
N THR A 414 -4.76 -12.65 -33.31
CA THR A 414 -5.23 -13.83 -32.53
C THR A 414 -4.72 -13.80 -31.09
N TRP A 415 -3.47 -13.40 -30.87
CA TRP A 415 -2.89 -13.31 -29.55
C TRP A 415 -3.52 -12.18 -28.71
N GLU A 416 -3.88 -11.07 -29.32
CA GLU A 416 -4.58 -9.95 -28.66
C GLU A 416 -5.98 -10.36 -28.22
N GLN A 417 -6.70 -11.11 -29.06
CA GLN A 417 -8.01 -11.66 -28.72
C GLN A 417 -7.91 -12.64 -27.54
N THR A 418 -6.86 -13.45 -27.50
CA THR A 418 -6.58 -14.36 -26.38
C THR A 418 -6.25 -13.59 -25.12
N LEU A 419 -5.41 -12.56 -25.21
CA LEU A 419 -5.10 -11.65 -24.12
C LEU A 419 -6.38 -10.99 -23.55
N TYR A 420 -7.18 -10.38 -24.43
CA TYR A 420 -8.43 -9.72 -24.04
C TYR A 420 -9.38 -10.70 -23.32
N ARG A 421 -9.48 -11.92 -23.82
CA ARG A 421 -10.26 -12.98 -23.18
C ARG A 421 -9.79 -13.28 -21.75
N VAL A 422 -8.49 -13.35 -21.53
CA VAL A 422 -7.93 -13.49 -20.17
C VAL A 422 -8.29 -12.30 -19.30
N CYS A 423 -8.22 -11.08 -19.85
CA CYS A 423 -8.56 -9.86 -19.15
C CYS A 423 -10.04 -9.79 -18.73
N LEU A 424 -10.97 -10.38 -19.51
CA LEU A 424 -12.40 -10.43 -19.15
C LEU A 424 -12.69 -11.13 -17.82
N SER A 425 -11.77 -11.95 -17.32
CA SER A 425 -11.96 -12.70 -16.07
C SER A 425 -11.75 -11.88 -14.81
N ASP A 426 -11.23 -10.67 -14.93
CA ASP A 426 -10.88 -9.81 -13.79
C ASP A 426 -11.15 -8.33 -14.13
N LYS A 427 -11.83 -7.62 -13.20
CA LYS A 427 -12.22 -6.22 -13.40
C LYS A 427 -11.01 -5.30 -13.60
N TYR A 428 -9.92 -5.53 -12.91
CA TYR A 428 -8.71 -4.73 -13.03
C TYR A 428 -8.02 -4.99 -14.38
N LEU A 429 -7.93 -6.25 -14.80
CA LEU A 429 -7.31 -6.62 -16.07
C LEU A 429 -8.10 -6.07 -17.27
N ILE A 430 -9.43 -6.12 -17.24
CA ILE A 430 -10.23 -5.60 -18.37
C ILE A 430 -10.06 -4.10 -18.53
N GLN A 431 -9.96 -3.34 -17.44
CA GLN A 431 -9.67 -1.91 -17.47
C GLN A 431 -8.30 -1.58 -18.05
N ASN A 432 -7.34 -2.50 -17.94
CA ASN A 432 -5.96 -2.35 -18.41
C ASN A 432 -5.65 -3.15 -19.68
N ALA A 433 -6.62 -3.81 -20.31
CA ALA A 433 -6.39 -4.70 -21.44
C ALA A 433 -5.66 -4.00 -22.61
N ILE A 434 -6.03 -2.75 -22.91
CA ILE A 434 -5.39 -1.93 -23.95
C ILE A 434 -3.94 -1.61 -23.56
N ASN A 435 -3.69 -1.25 -22.30
CA ASN A 435 -2.35 -0.96 -21.79
C ASN A 435 -1.45 -2.19 -21.92
N ILE A 436 -1.99 -3.36 -21.58
CA ILE A 436 -1.26 -4.64 -21.66
C ILE A 436 -0.95 -5.00 -23.12
N SER A 437 -1.91 -4.85 -24.04
CA SER A 437 -1.66 -5.06 -25.48
C SER A 437 -0.59 -4.11 -26.01
N GLN A 438 -0.66 -2.82 -25.68
CA GLN A 438 0.35 -1.83 -26.06
C GLN A 438 1.74 -2.19 -25.54
N LEU A 439 1.84 -2.72 -24.31
CA LEU A 439 3.09 -3.15 -23.72
C LEU A 439 3.72 -4.31 -24.49
N PHE A 440 2.94 -5.32 -24.88
CA PHE A 440 3.41 -6.43 -25.69
C PHE A 440 3.82 -5.99 -27.10
N ASN A 441 3.07 -5.08 -27.71
CA ASN A 441 3.43 -4.50 -28.99
C ASN A 441 4.76 -3.70 -28.91
N MET A 442 5.01 -3.01 -27.78
CA MET A 442 6.32 -2.38 -27.54
C MET A 442 7.44 -3.41 -27.46
N VAL A 443 7.23 -4.52 -26.73
CA VAL A 443 8.21 -5.62 -26.64
C VAL A 443 8.53 -6.17 -28.03
N ARG A 444 7.50 -6.49 -28.83
CA ARG A 444 7.64 -6.97 -30.21
C ARG A 444 8.46 -6.01 -31.06
N ASN A 445 8.15 -4.72 -30.99
CA ASN A 445 8.83 -3.69 -31.79
C ASN A 445 10.30 -3.48 -31.37
N GLU A 446 10.61 -3.54 -30.07
CA GLU A 446 12.00 -3.40 -29.59
C GLU A 446 12.85 -4.61 -29.99
N ILE A 447 12.30 -5.85 -29.87
CA ILE A 447 13.00 -7.06 -30.32
C ILE A 447 13.21 -7.02 -31.84
N ARG A 448 12.17 -6.63 -32.59
CA ARG A 448 12.27 -6.48 -34.04
C ARG A 448 13.35 -5.47 -34.44
N ARG A 449 13.33 -4.29 -33.86
CA ARG A 449 14.30 -3.21 -34.15
C ARG A 449 15.74 -3.61 -33.86
N THR A 450 15.95 -4.46 -32.85
CA THR A 450 17.30 -4.85 -32.43
C THR A 450 17.88 -5.98 -33.28
N ASN A 451 17.03 -6.88 -33.78
CA ASN A 451 17.48 -8.12 -34.42
C ASN A 451 17.21 -8.20 -35.93
N PHE A 452 16.35 -7.32 -36.45
CA PHE A 452 15.96 -7.38 -37.86
C PHE A 452 16.08 -6.01 -38.53
N GLU A 453 16.58 -5.98 -39.77
CA GLU A 453 16.57 -4.77 -40.61
C GLU A 453 15.15 -4.48 -41.12
N ASP A 454 14.85 -3.24 -41.52
CA ASP A 454 13.50 -2.62 -41.60
C ASP A 454 12.42 -3.30 -42.45
N GLU A 455 12.69 -4.33 -43.25
CA GLU A 455 11.68 -5.03 -44.06
C GLU A 455 11.52 -6.50 -43.67
N LEU A 456 10.41 -6.85 -43.03
CA LEU A 456 10.03 -8.22 -42.76
C LEU A 456 9.22 -8.80 -43.91
N SER A 457 9.80 -9.76 -44.63
CA SER A 457 9.06 -10.67 -45.48
C SER A 457 8.22 -11.66 -44.63
N GLN A 458 7.23 -12.34 -45.19
CA GLN A 458 6.44 -13.36 -44.47
C GLN A 458 7.30 -14.49 -43.89
N GLU A 459 8.45 -14.81 -44.51
CA GLU A 459 9.39 -15.81 -44.00
C GLU A 459 10.06 -15.38 -42.70
N ASN A 460 10.28 -14.08 -42.50
CA ASN A 460 10.90 -13.53 -41.30
C ASN A 460 9.94 -13.42 -40.09
N GLN A 461 8.61 -13.55 -40.29
CA GLN A 461 7.64 -13.49 -39.21
C GLN A 461 7.79 -14.69 -38.25
N ALA A 462 7.96 -15.89 -38.76
CA ALA A 462 8.17 -17.09 -37.92
C ALA A 462 9.49 -17.03 -37.15
N GLU A 463 10.51 -16.40 -37.71
CA GLU A 463 11.78 -16.18 -37.04
C GLU A 463 11.65 -15.12 -35.93
N LEU A 464 10.89 -14.04 -36.17
CA LEU A 464 10.58 -13.05 -35.15
C LEU A 464 9.81 -13.68 -33.97
N ASP A 465 8.79 -14.48 -34.23
CA ASP A 465 8.00 -15.18 -33.21
C ASP A 465 8.88 -16.10 -32.35
N LYS A 466 9.80 -16.81 -32.99
CA LYS A 466 10.80 -17.66 -32.30
C LYS A 466 11.74 -16.80 -31.44
N THR A 467 12.26 -15.72 -31.98
CA THR A 467 13.16 -14.80 -31.29
C THR A 467 12.47 -14.15 -30.08
N ILE A 468 11.22 -13.73 -30.22
CA ILE A 468 10.40 -13.21 -29.11
C ILE A 468 10.30 -14.25 -27.99
N LYS A 469 9.97 -15.48 -28.34
CA LYS A 469 9.86 -16.58 -27.37
C LYS A 469 11.17 -16.82 -26.62
N GLU A 470 12.30 -16.86 -27.33
CA GLU A 470 13.62 -17.07 -26.75
C GLU A 470 14.01 -15.95 -25.76
N TYR A 471 13.87 -14.69 -26.17
CA TYR A 471 14.16 -13.54 -25.28
C TYR A 471 13.27 -13.54 -24.04
N ILE A 472 11.98 -13.72 -24.18
CA ILE A 472 11.05 -13.71 -23.04
C ILE A 472 11.36 -14.88 -22.12
N GLN A 473 11.61 -16.07 -22.63
CA GLN A 473 11.95 -17.25 -21.84
C GLN A 473 13.25 -17.04 -21.05
N GLU A 474 14.26 -16.43 -21.66
CA GLU A 474 15.51 -16.07 -20.99
C GLU A 474 15.26 -15.08 -19.84
N GLN A 475 14.55 -13.97 -20.09
CA GLN A 475 14.27 -12.97 -19.06
C GLN A 475 13.39 -13.53 -17.94
N MET A 476 12.42 -14.39 -18.24
CA MET A 476 11.62 -15.05 -17.22
C MET A 476 12.46 -15.99 -16.34
N SER A 477 13.45 -16.67 -16.89
CA SER A 477 14.36 -17.51 -16.10
C SER A 477 15.19 -16.66 -15.12
N GLN A 478 15.55 -15.45 -15.51
CA GLN A 478 16.24 -14.48 -14.66
C GLN A 478 15.32 -13.86 -13.59
N ALA A 479 14.05 -13.62 -13.94
CA ALA A 479 13.05 -13.01 -13.07
C ALA A 479 12.38 -14.01 -12.09
N SER A 480 12.46 -15.31 -12.34
CA SER A 480 11.81 -16.37 -11.55
C SER A 480 12.24 -16.46 -10.08
N VAL A 481 13.21 -15.64 -9.68
CA VAL A 481 13.74 -15.60 -8.31
C VAL A 481 12.82 -14.85 -7.34
N THR A 482 11.92 -14.02 -7.83
CA THR A 482 11.04 -13.21 -6.97
C THR A 482 9.68 -13.87 -6.72
N GLY A 483 9.67 -15.18 -6.75
CA GLY A 483 8.63 -16.15 -6.45
C GLY A 483 7.29 -15.65 -5.89
N TYR A 484 6.44 -15.06 -6.68
CA TYR A 484 5.03 -15.38 -6.64
C TYR A 484 4.84 -16.62 -7.52
N MET A 485 4.92 -17.81 -6.89
CA MET A 485 4.45 -19.12 -7.40
C MET A 485 4.49 -19.36 -8.93
N ALA A 486 5.59 -19.02 -9.60
CA ALA A 486 5.72 -19.21 -11.05
C ALA A 486 6.10 -20.63 -11.47
N ASN A 487 6.46 -21.51 -10.54
CA ASN A 487 6.96 -22.85 -10.85
C ASN A 487 5.91 -23.97 -10.73
N ASP A 488 4.66 -23.65 -10.38
CA ASP A 488 3.59 -24.64 -10.37
C ASP A 488 2.69 -24.44 -11.59
N THR A 489 2.95 -25.20 -12.66
CA THR A 489 2.13 -25.25 -13.87
C THR A 489 0.78 -25.94 -13.66
N THR A 490 0.40 -26.18 -12.42
CA THR A 490 -0.93 -26.67 -12.07
C THR A 490 -1.95 -25.53 -12.10
N PRO A 491 -3.12 -25.72 -12.73
CA PRO A 491 -4.19 -24.72 -12.70
C PRO A 491 -4.54 -24.36 -11.27
N LEU A 492 -4.72 -23.06 -10.98
CA LEU A 492 -5.11 -22.54 -9.66
C LEU A 492 -6.58 -22.89 -9.32
N GLU A 493 -6.91 -24.16 -9.33
CA GLU A 493 -8.02 -24.71 -8.56
C GLU A 493 -7.51 -25.15 -7.18
N TYR A 494 -6.79 -24.25 -6.49
CA TYR A 494 -6.55 -24.48 -5.09
C TYR A 494 -7.72 -23.95 -4.29
N ASN A 495 -8.49 -24.85 -3.73
CA ASN A 495 -9.28 -24.62 -2.56
C ASN A 495 -8.38 -23.89 -1.52
N ALA A 496 -8.86 -22.77 -0.95
CA ALA A 496 -8.08 -21.97 0.00
C ALA A 496 -7.50 -22.81 1.15
N GLY A 497 -8.14 -23.91 1.52
CA GLY A 497 -7.68 -24.88 2.51
C GLY A 497 -6.43 -25.68 2.04
N GLU A 498 -6.28 -25.91 0.76
CA GLU A 498 -5.14 -26.67 0.21
C GLU A 498 -3.90 -25.79 0.11
N LEU A 499 -4.08 -24.52 -0.24
CA LEU A 499 -3.02 -23.51 -0.22
C LEU A 499 -2.49 -23.31 1.20
N MET A 500 -3.39 -23.17 2.19
CA MET A 500 -3.02 -23.04 3.60
C MET A 500 -2.27 -24.28 4.11
N ARG A 501 -2.68 -25.50 3.74
CA ARG A 501 -1.95 -26.72 4.09
C ARG A 501 -0.56 -26.77 3.48
N LYS A 502 -0.37 -26.36 2.22
CA LYS A 502 0.92 -26.34 1.54
C LYS A 502 1.86 -25.30 2.15
N VAL A 503 1.34 -24.09 2.47
CA VAL A 503 2.09 -23.05 3.18
C VAL A 503 2.45 -23.48 4.59
N GLN A 504 1.54 -24.08 5.35
CA GLN A 504 1.80 -24.63 6.68
C GLN A 504 2.87 -25.72 6.62
N TRP A 505 2.83 -26.60 5.63
CA TRP A 505 3.82 -27.65 5.47
C TRP A 505 5.22 -27.09 5.16
N GLN A 506 5.33 -26.10 4.27
CA GLN A 506 6.60 -25.43 3.96
C GLN A 506 7.16 -24.68 5.15
N ILE A 507 6.32 -23.97 5.90
CA ILE A 507 6.73 -23.30 7.15
C ILE A 507 7.19 -24.35 8.18
N HIS A 508 6.47 -25.44 8.32
CA HIS A 508 6.84 -26.54 9.22
C HIS A 508 8.19 -27.15 8.85
N GLU A 509 8.42 -27.44 7.58
CA GLU A 509 9.68 -27.99 7.09
C GLU A 509 10.85 -27.02 7.32
N TYR A 510 10.64 -25.73 7.04
CA TYR A 510 11.63 -24.68 7.30
C TYR A 510 11.95 -24.54 8.80
N LEU A 511 10.93 -24.48 9.65
CA LEU A 511 11.08 -24.38 11.09
C LEU A 511 11.72 -25.65 11.67
N HIS A 512 11.35 -26.81 11.18
CA HIS A 512 11.95 -28.08 11.61
C HIS A 512 13.43 -28.16 11.26
N LYS A 513 13.81 -27.69 10.06
CA LYS A 513 15.20 -27.64 9.61
C LYS A 513 16.02 -26.59 10.36
N ALA A 514 15.43 -25.40 10.62
CA ALA A 514 16.11 -24.29 11.30
C ALA A 514 16.21 -24.46 12.83
N PHE A 515 15.23 -25.13 13.46
CA PHE A 515 15.10 -25.23 14.92
C PHE A 515 15.08 -26.68 15.46
N LYS A 516 15.61 -27.62 14.71
CA LYS A 516 15.63 -29.04 15.05
C LYS A 516 16.16 -29.29 16.46
N ASP A 517 17.22 -28.59 16.84
CA ASP A 517 17.87 -28.74 18.17
C ASP A 517 17.03 -28.11 19.29
N VAL A 518 16.34 -27.01 19.03
CA VAL A 518 15.46 -26.36 20.01
C VAL A 518 14.25 -27.24 20.32
N VAL A 519 13.66 -27.83 19.29
CA VAL A 519 12.52 -28.75 19.41
C VAL A 519 12.91 -30.00 20.16
N PHE A 520 14.12 -30.53 19.91
CA PHE A 520 14.64 -31.70 20.61
C PHE A 520 14.93 -31.40 22.09
N SER A 521 15.45 -30.21 22.37
CA SER A 521 15.68 -29.73 23.74
C SER A 521 14.37 -29.58 24.53
N LEU A 522 13.34 -29.01 23.93
CA LEU A 522 12.01 -28.90 24.53
C LEU A 522 11.38 -30.28 24.83
N ARG A 523 11.47 -31.22 23.89
CA ARG A 523 11.02 -32.61 24.10
C ARG A 523 11.73 -33.30 25.25
N SER A 524 13.03 -33.11 25.37
CA SER A 524 13.83 -33.71 26.46
C SER A 524 13.48 -33.07 27.79
N HIS A 525 13.17 -31.79 27.83
CA HIS A 525 12.77 -31.07 29.03
C HIS A 525 11.38 -31.51 29.54
N ILE A 526 10.42 -31.64 28.63
CA ILE A 526 9.08 -32.14 28.97
C ILE A 526 9.09 -33.58 29.46
N ARG A 527 9.93 -34.46 28.87
CA ARG A 527 10.06 -35.83 29.31
C ARG A 527 10.74 -35.98 30.66
N ARG A 528 11.69 -35.11 31.00
CA ARG A 528 12.43 -35.16 32.28
C ARG A 528 11.63 -34.66 33.47
N ASN A 529 10.75 -33.68 33.26
CA ASN A 529 10.04 -33.01 34.35
C ASN A 529 8.65 -33.55 34.64
N GLY A 530 8.19 -34.62 33.94
CA GLY A 530 7.05 -35.46 34.31
C GLY A 530 5.67 -34.76 34.51
N GLY A 531 5.57 -33.50 34.19
CA GLY A 531 4.36 -32.74 34.40
C GLY A 531 4.18 -31.71 33.28
N ILE A 532 3.27 -31.96 32.41
CA ILE A 532 2.82 -30.94 31.44
C ILE A 532 1.83 -30.08 32.19
N SER A 533 2.20 -28.83 32.42
CA SER A 533 1.22 -27.84 32.78
C SER A 533 0.25 -27.72 31.60
N THR A 534 -1.02 -27.58 31.90
CA THR A 534 -2.11 -27.48 30.93
C THR A 534 -2.18 -26.10 30.25
N GLU A 535 -1.07 -25.40 30.11
CA GLU A 535 -0.99 -24.13 29.44
C GLU A 535 -1.05 -24.31 27.92
N SER A 536 -1.96 -23.60 27.28
CA SER A 536 -2.31 -23.67 25.86
C SER A 536 -1.11 -23.55 24.91
N ASN A 537 -0.12 -22.77 25.27
CA ASN A 537 1.08 -22.52 24.45
C ASN A 537 1.98 -23.76 24.29
N CYS A 538 2.00 -24.68 25.30
CA CYS A 538 2.72 -25.93 25.18
C CYS A 538 1.99 -26.98 24.35
N LYS A 539 0.65 -26.92 24.31
CA LYS A 539 -0.17 -27.82 23.47
C LYS A 539 0.00 -27.52 21.98
N GLU A 540 0.06 -26.26 21.59
CA GLU A 540 0.29 -25.88 20.21
C GLU A 540 1.65 -26.35 19.69
N LEU A 541 2.70 -26.21 20.48
CA LEU A 541 4.03 -26.69 20.11
C LEU A 541 4.13 -28.24 19.99
N VAL A 542 3.36 -28.98 20.78
CA VAL A 542 3.32 -30.43 20.74
C VAL A 542 2.49 -30.96 19.56
N ILE A 543 1.37 -30.28 19.22
CA ILE A 543 0.50 -30.65 18.09
C ILE A 543 1.25 -30.52 16.75
N TRP A 544 2.17 -29.56 16.63
CA TRP A 544 3.00 -29.40 15.43
C TRP A 544 4.04 -30.53 15.22
N GLN A 545 4.18 -31.43 16.17
CA GLN A 545 5.18 -32.53 16.12
C GLN A 545 4.59 -33.91 15.80
N GLU A 546 3.30 -34.09 15.98
CA GLU A 546 2.64 -35.39 15.79
C GLU A 546 1.80 -35.43 14.52
N ASN A 547 2.46 -35.53 13.38
CA ASN A 547 1.83 -35.88 12.11
C ASN A 547 0.85 -34.85 11.52
N PRO A 548 1.25 -34.08 10.54
CA PRO A 548 0.36 -33.13 9.87
C PRO A 548 -0.76 -33.79 9.04
N THR A 549 -0.80 -35.12 8.96
CA THR A 549 -1.82 -35.88 8.20
C THR A 549 -3.06 -36.25 9.00
N ASN A 550 -3.11 -36.00 10.30
CA ASN A 550 -4.20 -36.48 11.17
C ASN A 550 -5.02 -35.42 11.91
N HIS A 551 -4.94 -34.14 11.50
CA HIS A 551 -5.83 -33.13 12.10
C HIS A 551 -6.55 -32.34 11.01
N GLU A 552 -7.86 -32.61 10.90
CA GLU A 552 -8.87 -31.78 10.27
C GLU A 552 -9.04 -30.43 11.01
#